data_43888272cbbaea6fffed0a7e29996196
#
_entry.id   43888272cbbaea6fffed0a7e29996196
#
_cell.length_a   1.000
_cell.length_b   1.000
_cell.length_c   1.000
_cell.angle_alpha   90.00
_cell.angle_beta   90.00
_cell.angle_gamma   90.00
#
_symmetry.space_group_name_H-M   'P 1'
#
loop_
_entity.id
_entity.type
_entity.pdbx_description
1 polymer ?
#
loop_
_entity_poly.entity_id
_entity_poly.type
_entity_poly.pdbx_seq_one_letter_code
_entity_poly.pdbx_strand_id
1 'polypeptide(L)'
;MRIVDGYIESIGDSADTPEGARVIDLGGRFLMPGLIDCHTHLTIHTEPVAAEGEEALRPGVVGHVVAANLRDALRMGITTVREVGAHGDTVFEVRQAARHGAFRVPRLLISGRLVSATSPQASHFHDMYREADGPDEMRKAAREQIRSGADFVKIMTTGARSVEWENPGPAQMTRSEVAAVVDEVHRLGFRVAAHCEGLEGTRLAIEEGVDTIEHGFYLHQEPGLLDQLAARGGVLVPTLTFLHDVAEDEADEWSTHLVERGTYNLEEANRTLTAAIDAGVRIAMGYDSSPERLAATELGFMVEAGMSSSDALMSATATAAYALGLEDLIGTVEPGKLADLVVVDGDPIEDVGVLVEEERIHLVFQGGVPVAGTALESRL
;
A
#
# COMPACT_ATOMS: atom_id res chain seq x y z
N MET A 1 21.20 -7.97 -18.73
CA MET A 1 19.73 -8.18 -18.82
C MET A 1 19.21 -7.63 -20.15
N ARG A 2 18.30 -8.34 -20.78
CA ARG A 2 17.62 -7.91 -22.03
C ARG A 2 16.13 -7.71 -21.76
N ILE A 3 15.59 -6.60 -22.25
CA ILE A 3 14.18 -6.26 -22.13
C ILE A 3 13.58 -6.17 -23.54
N VAL A 4 12.45 -6.83 -23.77
CA VAL A 4 11.71 -6.84 -25.04
C VAL A 4 10.24 -6.63 -24.75
N ASP A 5 9.60 -5.70 -25.44
CA ASP A 5 8.17 -5.37 -25.30
C ASP A 5 7.73 -5.14 -23.86
N GLY A 6 8.60 -4.54 -23.04
CA GLY A 6 8.34 -4.24 -21.63
C GLY A 6 8.63 -5.37 -20.65
N TYR A 7 8.99 -6.57 -21.11
CA TYR A 7 9.26 -7.74 -20.30
C TYR A 7 10.76 -8.04 -20.25
N ILE A 8 11.20 -8.59 -19.12
CA ILE A 8 12.55 -9.16 -18.97
C ILE A 8 12.59 -10.43 -19.79
N GLU A 9 13.35 -10.43 -20.89
CA GLU A 9 13.50 -11.61 -21.73
C GLU A 9 14.59 -12.56 -21.20
N SER A 10 15.72 -11.99 -20.76
CA SER A 10 16.84 -12.79 -20.23
C SER A 10 17.75 -11.99 -19.31
N ILE A 11 18.42 -12.72 -18.39
CA ILE A 11 19.44 -12.20 -17.49
C ILE A 11 20.69 -13.06 -17.69
N GLY A 12 21.86 -12.42 -17.83
CA GLY A 12 23.13 -13.14 -17.99
C GLY A 12 24.22 -12.23 -18.58
N ASP A 13 25.39 -12.80 -18.78
CA ASP A 13 26.51 -12.12 -19.41
C ASP A 13 26.20 -11.95 -20.89
N SER A 14 25.93 -10.72 -21.32
CA SER A 14 25.59 -10.42 -22.70
C SER A 14 26.86 -10.25 -23.55
N ALA A 15 27.35 -11.32 -24.18
CA ALA A 15 28.30 -11.17 -25.25
C ALA A 15 27.67 -10.64 -26.57
N ASP A 16 26.35 -10.84 -26.73
CA ASP A 16 25.61 -10.47 -27.95
C ASP A 16 24.55 -9.42 -27.69
N THR A 17 24.91 -8.14 -27.86
CA THR A 17 23.92 -7.05 -27.95
C THR A 17 23.31 -7.08 -29.36
N PRO A 18 21.98 -7.28 -29.53
CA PRO A 18 21.35 -7.25 -30.84
C PRO A 18 21.59 -5.92 -31.56
N GLU A 19 21.73 -5.97 -32.89
CA GLU A 19 21.84 -4.77 -33.69
C GLU A 19 20.61 -3.86 -33.50
N GLY A 20 20.84 -2.58 -33.21
CA GLY A 20 19.77 -1.60 -32.95
C GLY A 20 19.23 -1.58 -31.52
N ALA A 21 19.73 -2.43 -30.63
CA ALA A 21 19.35 -2.37 -29.22
C ALA A 21 19.89 -1.11 -28.54
N ARG A 22 19.05 -0.44 -27.75
CA ARG A 22 19.50 0.62 -26.86
C ARG A 22 20.18 0.02 -25.63
N VAL A 23 21.44 0.35 -25.42
CA VAL A 23 22.19 -0.07 -24.24
C VAL A 23 22.16 1.02 -23.18
N ILE A 24 21.86 0.64 -21.94
CA ILE A 24 21.92 1.53 -20.77
C ILE A 24 22.95 0.91 -19.82
N ASP A 25 24.07 1.60 -19.65
CA ASP A 25 25.10 1.22 -18.67
C ASP A 25 24.70 1.78 -17.29
N LEU A 26 24.56 0.88 -16.31
CA LEU A 26 24.18 1.24 -14.95
C LEU A 26 25.39 1.62 -14.08
N GLY A 27 26.62 1.47 -14.61
CA GLY A 27 27.85 1.90 -13.93
C GLY A 27 28.12 1.16 -12.62
N GLY A 28 27.68 -0.11 -12.50
CA GLY A 28 27.86 -0.92 -11.30
C GLY A 28 26.86 -0.62 -10.16
N ARG A 29 25.82 0.19 -10.42
CA ARG A 29 24.76 0.47 -9.46
C ARG A 29 23.89 -0.74 -9.18
N PHE A 30 23.20 -0.71 -8.06
CA PHE A 30 22.27 -1.76 -7.67
C PHE A 30 20.99 -1.70 -8.51
N LEU A 31 20.56 -2.85 -9.02
CA LEU A 31 19.32 -3.00 -9.78
C LEU A 31 18.36 -3.89 -9.02
N MET A 32 17.16 -3.42 -8.77
CA MET A 32 16.11 -4.11 -8.04
C MET A 32 14.75 -3.99 -8.73
N PRO A 33 13.74 -4.80 -8.33
CA PRO A 33 12.36 -4.56 -8.74
C PRO A 33 11.89 -3.18 -8.28
N GLY A 34 10.93 -2.60 -8.99
CA GLY A 34 10.25 -1.41 -8.53
C GLY A 34 9.53 -1.63 -7.20
N LEU A 35 9.56 -0.64 -6.32
CA LEU A 35 8.89 -0.69 -5.03
C LEU A 35 7.36 -0.72 -5.21
N ILE A 36 6.70 -1.37 -4.29
CA ILE A 36 5.25 -1.53 -4.23
C ILE A 36 4.77 -1.05 -2.86
N ASP A 37 3.89 -0.05 -2.85
CA ASP A 37 3.20 0.38 -1.64
C ASP A 37 1.81 -0.25 -1.59
N CYS A 38 1.56 -1.09 -0.57
CA CYS A 38 0.33 -1.85 -0.41
C CYS A 38 -0.77 -1.13 0.35
N HIS A 39 -0.53 0.08 0.87
CA HIS A 39 -1.52 0.80 1.66
C HIS A 39 -1.39 2.31 1.52
N THR A 40 -2.17 2.90 0.63
CA THR A 40 -2.17 4.35 0.42
C THR A 40 -3.58 4.92 0.44
N HIS A 41 -3.67 6.21 0.77
CA HIS A 41 -4.87 7.04 0.71
C HIS A 41 -4.59 8.29 -0.13
N LEU A 42 -4.76 8.18 -1.44
CA LEU A 42 -4.34 9.21 -2.41
C LEU A 42 -5.11 10.53 -2.30
N THR A 43 -6.27 10.53 -1.64
CA THR A 43 -7.11 11.73 -1.49
C THR A 43 -7.15 12.28 -0.07
N ILE A 44 -6.52 11.65 0.91
CA ILE A 44 -6.69 12.01 2.33
C ILE A 44 -6.15 13.42 2.66
N HIS A 45 -5.07 13.84 2.03
CA HIS A 45 -4.50 15.19 2.22
C HIS A 45 -5.05 16.24 1.23
N THR A 46 -5.99 15.84 0.39
CA THR A 46 -6.64 16.76 -0.56
C THR A 46 -8.00 17.22 -0.07
N GLU A 47 -8.52 16.59 0.98
CA GLU A 47 -9.66 17.14 1.69
C GLU A 47 -9.20 18.29 2.56
N PRO A 48 -9.94 19.39 2.58
CA PRO A 48 -9.81 20.31 3.67
C PRO A 48 -10.34 19.54 4.90
N VAL A 49 -9.46 19.09 5.78
CA VAL A 49 -9.77 19.26 7.20
C VAL A 49 -9.87 20.76 7.31
N ALA A 50 -11.11 21.29 7.19
CA ALA A 50 -11.33 22.71 7.08
C ALA A 50 -10.77 23.35 8.35
N ALA A 51 -9.54 23.79 8.30
CA ALA A 51 -9.14 24.93 9.11
C ALA A 51 -10.18 25.99 8.77
N GLU A 52 -10.86 26.54 9.78
CA GLU A 52 -11.97 27.45 9.61
C GLU A 52 -11.62 28.49 8.55
N GLY A 53 -12.20 28.38 7.35
CA GLY A 53 -12.04 29.32 6.25
C GLY A 53 -11.33 28.83 4.99
N GLU A 54 -10.85 27.61 4.88
CA GLU A 54 -10.33 27.06 3.63
C GLU A 54 -11.45 26.49 2.75
N GLU A 55 -11.44 26.87 1.46
CA GLU A 55 -12.41 26.37 0.48
C GLU A 55 -12.03 24.95 0.08
N ALA A 56 -12.97 23.99 0.19
CA ALA A 56 -12.78 22.62 -0.25
C ALA A 56 -12.29 22.56 -1.72
N LEU A 57 -11.28 21.73 -1.98
CA LEU A 57 -10.75 21.55 -3.33
C LEU A 57 -11.86 20.98 -4.23
N ARG A 58 -11.96 21.51 -5.44
CA ARG A 58 -12.89 20.97 -6.44
C ARG A 58 -12.40 19.60 -6.93
N PRO A 59 -13.28 18.63 -7.22
CA PRO A 59 -12.86 17.27 -7.64
C PRO A 59 -11.82 17.25 -8.77
N GLY A 60 -11.93 18.16 -9.74
CA GLY A 60 -10.92 18.27 -10.80
C GLY A 60 -9.55 18.73 -10.31
N VAL A 61 -9.48 19.54 -9.25
CA VAL A 61 -8.20 19.95 -8.62
C VAL A 61 -7.62 18.77 -7.86
N VAL A 62 -8.45 18.05 -7.10
CA VAL A 62 -8.03 16.84 -6.37
C VAL A 62 -7.35 15.84 -7.32
N GLY A 63 -7.96 15.55 -8.48
CA GLY A 63 -7.37 14.66 -9.49
C GLY A 63 -5.99 15.12 -9.98
N HIS A 64 -5.75 16.43 -10.09
CA HIS A 64 -4.43 16.95 -10.46
C HIS A 64 -3.41 16.82 -9.33
N VAL A 65 -3.80 17.05 -8.09
CA VAL A 65 -2.95 16.84 -6.91
C VAL A 65 -2.57 15.37 -6.80
N VAL A 66 -3.53 14.45 -6.85
CA VAL A 66 -3.29 13.00 -6.85
C VAL A 66 -2.33 12.59 -7.97
N ALA A 67 -2.50 13.11 -9.18
CA ALA A 67 -1.60 12.80 -10.29
C ALA A 67 -0.17 13.33 -10.07
N ALA A 68 -0.02 14.49 -9.39
CA ALA A 68 1.29 15.03 -9.03
C ALA A 68 1.96 14.15 -7.97
N ASN A 69 1.26 13.82 -6.89
CA ASN A 69 1.77 12.97 -5.81
C ASN A 69 2.21 11.59 -6.33
N LEU A 70 1.41 10.99 -7.20
CA LEU A 70 1.77 9.71 -7.84
C LEU A 70 3.00 9.82 -8.75
N ARG A 71 3.21 10.96 -9.41
CA ARG A 71 4.43 11.18 -10.19
C ARG A 71 5.65 11.29 -9.28
N ASP A 72 5.50 11.93 -8.12
CA ASP A 72 6.58 12.05 -7.14
C ASP A 72 6.87 10.67 -6.50
N ALA A 73 5.86 9.82 -6.27
CA ALA A 73 6.04 8.43 -5.90
C ALA A 73 6.91 7.65 -6.92
N LEU A 74 6.71 7.87 -8.24
CA LEU A 74 7.61 7.27 -9.25
C LEU A 74 9.06 7.72 -9.09
N ARG A 75 9.31 9.00 -8.71
CA ARG A 75 10.67 9.51 -8.50
C ARG A 75 11.36 8.80 -7.35
N MET A 76 10.59 8.37 -6.34
CA MET A 76 11.06 7.57 -5.20
C MET A 76 11.15 6.06 -5.50
N GLY A 77 10.96 5.63 -6.76
CA GLY A 77 11.08 4.22 -7.13
C GLY A 77 9.82 3.38 -6.91
N ILE A 78 8.71 3.98 -6.46
CA ILE A 78 7.43 3.26 -6.27
C ILE A 78 6.76 3.11 -7.63
N THR A 79 6.73 1.89 -8.15
CA THR A 79 6.18 1.59 -9.48
C THR A 79 4.76 1.04 -9.45
N THR A 80 4.29 0.61 -8.27
CA THR A 80 2.94 0.10 -8.04
C THR A 80 2.42 0.60 -6.69
N VAL A 81 1.15 1.03 -6.67
CA VAL A 81 0.46 1.55 -5.49
C VAL A 81 -0.89 0.85 -5.36
N ARG A 82 -1.25 0.44 -4.15
CA ARG A 82 -2.58 -0.04 -3.78
C ARG A 82 -3.32 1.03 -2.97
N GLU A 83 -4.27 1.68 -3.61
CA GLU A 83 -5.20 2.65 -3.02
C GLU A 83 -6.30 1.91 -2.25
N VAL A 84 -6.33 2.04 -0.93
CA VAL A 84 -7.21 1.25 -0.06
C VAL A 84 -8.44 2.01 0.42
N GLY A 85 -8.70 3.19 -0.13
CA GLY A 85 -9.92 3.98 0.15
C GLY A 85 -9.75 5.44 -0.22
N ALA A 86 -10.54 5.92 -1.17
CA ALA A 86 -10.52 7.29 -1.68
C ALA A 86 -11.90 7.94 -1.66
N HIS A 87 -11.90 9.27 -1.62
CA HIS A 87 -13.13 10.05 -1.74
C HIS A 87 -13.68 10.00 -3.17
N GLY A 88 -14.93 9.60 -3.29
CA GLY A 88 -15.64 9.55 -4.56
C GLY A 88 -15.01 8.65 -5.60
N ASP A 89 -15.03 9.10 -6.85
CA ASP A 89 -14.54 8.36 -8.01
C ASP A 89 -13.20 8.92 -8.55
N THR A 90 -12.59 9.91 -7.87
CA THR A 90 -11.43 10.67 -8.34
C THR A 90 -10.25 9.78 -8.75
N VAL A 91 -9.95 8.74 -7.95
CA VAL A 91 -8.80 7.85 -8.26
C VAL A 91 -9.07 6.98 -9.49
N PHE A 92 -10.32 6.56 -9.72
CA PHE A 92 -10.70 5.89 -10.97
C PHE A 92 -10.53 6.81 -12.19
N GLU A 93 -10.89 8.11 -12.07
CA GLU A 93 -10.72 9.11 -13.12
C GLU A 93 -9.23 9.36 -13.41
N VAL A 94 -8.39 9.48 -12.37
CA VAL A 94 -6.92 9.61 -12.51
C VAL A 94 -6.35 8.39 -13.23
N ARG A 95 -6.72 7.17 -12.82
CA ARG A 95 -6.29 5.93 -13.50
C ARG A 95 -6.75 5.90 -14.96
N GLN A 96 -7.96 6.33 -15.25
CA GLN A 96 -8.47 6.41 -16.61
C GLN A 96 -7.68 7.42 -17.46
N ALA A 97 -7.40 8.60 -16.91
CA ALA A 97 -6.60 9.63 -17.59
C ALA A 97 -5.17 9.14 -17.88
N ALA A 98 -4.53 8.45 -16.92
CA ALA A 98 -3.22 7.83 -17.11
C ALA A 98 -3.23 6.76 -18.22
N ARG A 99 -4.26 5.89 -18.26
CA ARG A 99 -4.45 4.90 -19.35
C ARG A 99 -4.64 5.54 -20.73
N HIS A 100 -5.19 6.76 -20.78
CA HIS A 100 -5.30 7.55 -22.02
C HIS A 100 -4.03 8.35 -22.35
N GLY A 101 -2.96 8.19 -21.56
CA GLY A 101 -1.66 8.83 -21.81
C GLY A 101 -1.58 10.29 -21.40
N ALA A 102 -2.51 10.80 -20.59
CA ALA A 102 -2.45 12.19 -20.12
C ALA A 102 -1.21 12.46 -19.26
N PHE A 103 -0.81 11.48 -18.45
CA PHE A 103 0.38 11.51 -17.61
C PHE A 103 0.82 10.08 -17.22
N ARG A 104 2.03 9.96 -16.70
CA ARG A 104 2.55 8.69 -16.16
C ARG A 104 2.44 8.69 -14.65
N VAL A 105 2.01 7.57 -14.10
CA VAL A 105 1.89 7.29 -12.67
C VAL A 105 2.27 5.82 -12.40
N PRO A 106 2.52 5.42 -11.16
CA PRO A 106 2.62 4.01 -10.79
C PRO A 106 1.41 3.20 -11.28
N ARG A 107 1.56 1.90 -11.39
CA ARG A 107 0.42 0.98 -11.55
C ARG A 107 -0.51 1.16 -10.36
N LEU A 108 -1.79 1.44 -10.61
CA LEU A 108 -2.79 1.67 -9.58
C LEU A 108 -3.72 0.46 -9.45
N LEU A 109 -3.76 -0.12 -8.24
CA LEU A 109 -4.82 -1.01 -7.79
C LEU A 109 -5.72 -0.21 -6.84
N ILE A 110 -7.02 -0.26 -7.05
CA ILE A 110 -7.99 0.65 -6.41
C ILE A 110 -9.11 -0.18 -5.78
N SER A 111 -9.43 0.09 -4.50
CA SER A 111 -10.59 -0.51 -3.83
C SER A 111 -11.90 0.23 -4.10
N GLY A 112 -11.83 1.50 -4.45
CA GLY A 112 -12.95 2.42 -4.38
C GLY A 112 -13.24 2.82 -2.94
N ARG A 113 -14.53 2.94 -2.58
CA ARG A 113 -14.93 3.28 -1.21
C ARG A 113 -14.72 2.12 -0.24
N LEU A 114 -14.36 2.46 0.98
CA LEU A 114 -14.29 1.54 2.12
C LEU A 114 -15.68 0.99 2.44
N VAL A 115 -15.85 -0.32 2.45
CA VAL A 115 -17.11 -0.95 2.86
C VAL A 115 -17.09 -1.12 4.38
N SER A 116 -18.03 -0.49 5.08
CA SER A 116 -18.12 -0.53 6.54
C SER A 116 -19.55 -0.74 7.02
N ALA A 117 -19.71 -1.17 8.27
CA ALA A 117 -20.97 -0.96 8.99
C ALA A 117 -21.19 0.55 9.23
N THR A 118 -22.43 0.95 9.55
CA THR A 118 -22.73 2.32 9.99
C THR A 118 -21.89 2.67 11.22
N SER A 119 -21.05 3.71 11.12
CA SER A 119 -20.03 4.00 12.13
C SER A 119 -19.68 5.49 12.22
N PRO A 120 -19.11 5.96 13.36
CA PRO A 120 -18.66 7.34 13.50
C PRO A 120 -17.67 7.78 12.44
N GLN A 121 -16.69 6.93 12.09
CA GLN A 121 -15.69 7.22 11.08
C GLN A 121 -16.29 7.43 9.69
N ALA A 122 -17.29 6.65 9.30
CA ALA A 122 -17.97 6.80 8.03
C ALA A 122 -18.65 8.18 7.91
N SER A 123 -19.19 8.71 9.02
CA SER A 123 -19.73 10.06 9.04
C SER A 123 -18.66 11.15 9.04
N HIS A 124 -17.45 10.88 9.53
CA HIS A 124 -16.33 11.81 9.55
C HIS A 124 -15.68 11.95 8.16
N PHE A 125 -15.41 10.85 7.50
CA PHE A 125 -14.76 10.83 6.19
C PHE A 125 -15.75 10.80 4.99
N HIS A 126 -17.04 11.02 5.25
CA HIS A 126 -18.11 11.19 4.25
C HIS A 126 -18.02 10.23 3.05
N ASP A 127 -17.75 10.74 1.86
CA ASP A 127 -17.81 10.03 0.58
C ASP A 127 -16.71 8.97 0.38
N MET A 128 -15.78 8.83 1.33
CA MET A 128 -14.77 7.78 1.33
C MET A 128 -15.34 6.40 1.71
N TYR A 129 -16.52 6.38 2.37
CA TYR A 129 -17.14 5.16 2.89
C TYR A 129 -18.41 4.78 2.11
N ARG A 130 -18.65 3.49 2.03
CA ARG A 130 -19.89 2.86 1.60
C ARG A 130 -20.47 2.07 2.78
N GLU A 131 -21.30 2.72 3.57
CA GLU A 131 -21.97 2.09 4.71
C GLU A 131 -22.97 1.03 4.26
N ALA A 132 -22.98 -0.11 4.94
CA ALA A 132 -23.88 -1.23 4.72
C ALA A 132 -24.08 -2.00 6.03
N ASP A 133 -25.31 -2.36 6.33
CA ASP A 133 -25.67 -3.10 7.54
C ASP A 133 -26.36 -4.41 7.16
N GLY A 134 -25.85 -5.50 7.68
CA GLY A 134 -26.30 -6.86 7.41
C GLY A 134 -25.67 -7.47 6.16
N PRO A 135 -25.62 -8.84 6.11
CA PRO A 135 -24.89 -9.58 5.09
C PRO A 135 -25.28 -9.28 3.63
N ASP A 136 -26.57 -9.02 3.38
CA ASP A 136 -27.08 -8.79 2.02
C ASP A 136 -26.63 -7.41 1.50
N GLU A 137 -26.65 -6.38 2.35
CA GLU A 137 -26.17 -5.05 1.98
C GLU A 137 -24.66 -5.03 1.83
N MET A 138 -23.91 -5.73 2.68
CA MET A 138 -22.45 -5.92 2.55
C MET A 138 -22.09 -6.55 1.20
N ARG A 139 -22.77 -7.64 0.79
CA ARG A 139 -22.59 -8.24 -0.55
C ARG A 139 -22.86 -7.23 -1.67
N LYS A 140 -23.92 -6.44 -1.53
CA LYS A 140 -24.28 -5.40 -2.50
C LYS A 140 -23.19 -4.32 -2.56
N ALA A 141 -22.72 -3.82 -1.43
CA ALA A 141 -21.66 -2.81 -1.35
C ALA A 141 -20.37 -3.30 -2.02
N ALA A 142 -19.94 -4.53 -1.75
CA ALA A 142 -18.78 -5.14 -2.42
C ALA A 142 -18.95 -5.21 -3.94
N ARG A 143 -20.12 -5.66 -4.44
CA ARG A 143 -20.44 -5.68 -5.87
C ARG A 143 -20.43 -4.29 -6.50
N GLU A 144 -20.88 -3.27 -5.77
CA GLU A 144 -20.85 -1.88 -6.22
C GLU A 144 -19.42 -1.40 -6.48
N GLN A 145 -18.46 -1.71 -5.59
CA GLN A 145 -17.05 -1.36 -5.80
C GLN A 145 -16.47 -2.11 -7.02
N ILE A 146 -16.68 -3.41 -7.13
CA ILE A 146 -16.22 -4.21 -8.28
C ILE A 146 -16.83 -3.69 -9.59
N ARG A 147 -18.12 -3.35 -9.61
CA ARG A 147 -18.79 -2.76 -10.78
C ARG A 147 -18.19 -1.41 -11.20
N SER A 148 -17.72 -0.61 -10.24
CA SER A 148 -17.05 0.66 -10.49
C SER A 148 -15.62 0.48 -11.04
N GLY A 149 -15.11 -0.75 -11.05
CA GLY A 149 -13.78 -1.09 -11.57
C GLY A 149 -12.71 -1.26 -10.50
N ALA A 150 -13.10 -1.53 -9.26
CA ALA A 150 -12.16 -1.88 -8.20
C ALA A 150 -11.40 -3.16 -8.52
N ASP A 151 -10.14 -3.23 -8.11
CA ASP A 151 -9.25 -4.39 -8.29
C ASP A 151 -9.30 -5.33 -7.09
N PHE A 152 -9.82 -4.88 -5.96
CA PHE A 152 -10.04 -5.61 -4.71
C PHE A 152 -11.11 -4.87 -3.89
N VAL A 153 -11.52 -5.42 -2.75
CA VAL A 153 -12.45 -4.75 -1.83
C VAL A 153 -11.76 -4.50 -0.49
N LYS A 154 -11.87 -3.28 0.03
CA LYS A 154 -11.44 -2.93 1.40
C LYS A 154 -12.64 -2.87 2.31
N ILE A 155 -12.55 -3.53 3.47
CA ILE A 155 -13.54 -3.51 4.54
C ILE A 155 -12.96 -2.91 5.82
N MET A 156 -13.84 -2.40 6.68
CA MET A 156 -13.51 -1.87 8.01
C MET A 156 -14.07 -2.80 9.07
N THR A 157 -13.26 -3.69 9.62
CA THR A 157 -13.72 -4.63 10.66
C THR A 157 -13.73 -4.01 12.05
N THR A 158 -12.98 -2.93 12.25
CA THR A 158 -12.91 -2.15 13.48
C THR A 158 -13.10 -0.67 13.18
N GLY A 159 -13.25 0.16 14.22
CA GLY A 159 -13.10 1.60 14.13
C GLY A 159 -11.65 2.02 13.82
N ALA A 160 -11.46 3.30 13.53
CA ALA A 160 -10.17 3.89 13.24
C ALA A 160 -9.71 4.84 14.36
N ARG A 161 -8.43 4.76 14.73
CA ARG A 161 -7.79 5.62 15.74
C ARG A 161 -7.81 7.11 15.37
N SER A 162 -7.85 7.43 14.09
CA SER A 162 -7.88 8.79 13.58
C SER A 162 -9.14 9.56 13.94
N VAL A 163 -10.18 8.88 14.45
CA VAL A 163 -11.42 9.52 14.91
C VAL A 163 -11.44 9.59 16.43
N GLU A 164 -11.34 10.79 16.98
CA GLU A 164 -11.12 11.01 18.43
C GLU A 164 -12.21 10.39 19.32
N TRP A 165 -13.47 10.45 18.89
CA TRP A 165 -14.64 9.94 19.65
C TRP A 165 -14.96 8.47 19.33
N GLU A 166 -14.14 7.77 18.53
CA GLU A 166 -14.35 6.38 18.19
C GLU A 166 -13.48 5.45 19.03
N ASN A 167 -14.05 4.31 19.41
CA ASN A 167 -13.31 3.23 20.04
C ASN A 167 -12.96 2.15 19.00
N PRO A 168 -11.71 2.03 18.55
CA PRO A 168 -11.32 1.04 17.56
C PRO A 168 -11.19 -0.39 18.12
N GLY A 169 -11.33 -0.59 19.44
CA GLY A 169 -11.14 -1.90 20.08
C GLY A 169 -12.16 -2.97 19.69
N PRO A 170 -13.48 -2.71 19.78
CA PRO A 170 -14.51 -3.66 19.39
C PRO A 170 -14.58 -3.88 17.88
N ALA A 171 -15.04 -5.07 17.47
CA ALA A 171 -15.43 -5.31 16.10
C ALA A 171 -16.67 -4.46 15.75
N GLN A 172 -16.62 -3.76 14.61
CA GLN A 172 -17.77 -3.03 14.08
C GLN A 172 -18.62 -3.88 13.16
N MET A 173 -18.00 -4.80 12.43
CA MET A 173 -18.72 -5.78 11.63
C MET A 173 -18.99 -7.05 12.42
N THR A 174 -20.15 -7.62 12.22
CA THR A 174 -20.45 -8.99 12.71
C THR A 174 -19.72 -10.04 11.87
N ARG A 175 -19.54 -11.24 12.41
CA ARG A 175 -18.98 -12.39 11.67
C ARG A 175 -19.71 -12.63 10.35
N SER A 176 -21.03 -12.58 10.34
CA SER A 176 -21.85 -12.84 9.16
C SER A 176 -21.68 -11.77 8.07
N GLU A 177 -21.36 -10.55 8.43
CA GLU A 177 -21.06 -9.44 7.50
C GLU A 177 -19.68 -9.64 6.85
N VAL A 178 -18.65 -9.92 7.65
CA VAL A 178 -17.30 -10.21 7.13
C VAL A 178 -17.37 -11.43 6.19
N ALA A 179 -17.98 -12.55 6.65
CA ALA A 179 -18.15 -13.75 5.83
C ALA A 179 -18.86 -13.46 4.51
N ALA A 180 -19.90 -12.62 4.52
CA ALA A 180 -20.65 -12.27 3.33
C ALA A 180 -19.82 -11.52 2.29
N VAL A 181 -18.95 -10.58 2.73
CA VAL A 181 -18.06 -9.88 1.80
C VAL A 181 -17.00 -10.82 1.26
N VAL A 182 -16.33 -11.59 2.13
CA VAL A 182 -15.24 -12.49 1.72
C VAL A 182 -15.75 -13.55 0.71
N ASP A 183 -16.87 -14.22 1.03
CA ASP A 183 -17.49 -15.20 0.12
C ASP A 183 -17.83 -14.59 -1.26
N GLU A 184 -18.45 -13.41 -1.27
CA GLU A 184 -18.84 -12.74 -2.51
C GLU A 184 -17.66 -12.32 -3.36
N VAL A 185 -16.65 -11.68 -2.73
CA VAL A 185 -15.48 -11.13 -3.40
C VAL A 185 -14.60 -12.26 -3.96
N HIS A 186 -14.33 -13.30 -3.15
CA HIS A 186 -13.56 -14.47 -3.59
C HIS A 186 -14.25 -15.23 -4.69
N ARG A 187 -15.59 -15.41 -4.60
CA ARG A 187 -16.38 -16.05 -5.66
C ARG A 187 -16.28 -15.34 -6.99
N LEU A 188 -16.06 -14.02 -6.98
CA LEU A 188 -15.86 -13.17 -8.16
C LEU A 188 -14.39 -13.11 -8.62
N GLY A 189 -13.46 -13.76 -7.90
CA GLY A 189 -12.03 -13.80 -8.23
C GLY A 189 -11.23 -12.58 -7.78
N PHE A 190 -11.76 -11.82 -6.81
CA PHE A 190 -11.08 -10.65 -6.24
C PHE A 190 -10.56 -10.95 -4.83
N ARG A 191 -9.71 -10.09 -4.29
CA ARG A 191 -9.15 -10.16 -2.94
C ARG A 191 -9.87 -9.19 -2.00
N VAL A 192 -9.77 -9.47 -0.69
CA VAL A 192 -10.28 -8.61 0.38
C VAL A 192 -9.13 -8.14 1.25
N ALA A 193 -9.07 -6.82 1.51
CA ALA A 193 -8.22 -6.21 2.50
C ALA A 193 -9.09 -5.72 3.67
N ALA A 194 -8.63 -5.87 4.92
CA ALA A 194 -9.38 -5.43 6.09
C ALA A 194 -8.58 -4.48 6.97
N HIS A 195 -9.16 -3.33 7.30
CA HIS A 195 -8.70 -2.48 8.39
C HIS A 195 -8.95 -3.19 9.72
N CYS A 196 -7.92 -3.36 10.52
CA CYS A 196 -7.88 -4.21 11.70
C CYS A 196 -7.03 -3.55 12.81
N GLU A 197 -7.61 -2.62 13.58
CA GLU A 197 -6.92 -2.08 14.74
C GLU A 197 -7.20 -2.90 16.01
N GLY A 198 -8.48 -3.10 16.36
CA GLY A 198 -8.85 -3.90 17.54
C GLY A 198 -8.78 -5.40 17.29
N LEU A 199 -8.38 -6.16 18.32
CA LEU A 199 -8.14 -7.60 18.20
C LEU A 199 -9.39 -8.41 17.83
N GLU A 200 -10.58 -7.99 18.27
CA GLU A 200 -11.83 -8.69 17.98
C GLU A 200 -12.16 -8.68 16.48
N GLY A 201 -12.09 -7.50 15.83
CA GLY A 201 -12.32 -7.38 14.38
C GLY A 201 -11.20 -8.03 13.56
N THR A 202 -9.95 -7.96 14.04
CA THR A 202 -8.81 -8.64 13.42
C THR A 202 -9.00 -10.17 13.44
N ARG A 203 -9.47 -10.72 14.56
CA ARG A 203 -9.81 -12.15 14.66
C ARG A 203 -10.87 -12.54 13.62
N LEU A 204 -11.96 -11.78 13.51
CA LEU A 204 -13.01 -12.05 12.53
C LEU A 204 -12.44 -12.03 11.11
N ALA A 205 -11.63 -11.04 10.76
CA ALA A 205 -11.00 -10.94 9.45
C ALA A 205 -10.14 -12.18 9.13
N ILE A 206 -9.31 -12.62 10.08
CA ILE A 206 -8.46 -13.81 9.91
C ILE A 206 -9.30 -15.08 9.79
N GLU A 207 -10.25 -15.32 10.68
CA GLU A 207 -11.07 -16.53 10.71
C GLU A 207 -11.97 -16.66 9.49
N GLU A 208 -12.50 -15.54 8.95
CA GLU A 208 -13.34 -15.55 7.75
C GLU A 208 -12.53 -15.49 6.43
N GLY A 209 -11.21 -15.41 6.50
CA GLY A 209 -10.36 -15.62 5.33
C GLY A 209 -10.00 -14.35 4.53
N VAL A 210 -9.99 -13.17 5.13
CA VAL A 210 -9.50 -11.93 4.50
C VAL A 210 -8.05 -12.08 4.05
N ASP A 211 -7.68 -11.63 2.86
CA ASP A 211 -6.36 -11.87 2.25
C ASP A 211 -5.25 -11.03 2.87
N THR A 212 -5.51 -9.75 3.17
CA THR A 212 -4.54 -8.87 3.83
C THR A 212 -5.13 -8.20 5.06
N ILE A 213 -4.36 -8.24 6.15
CA ILE A 213 -4.67 -7.58 7.42
C ILE A 213 -3.87 -6.30 7.47
N GLU A 214 -4.57 -5.17 7.48
CA GLU A 214 -3.96 -3.85 7.58
C GLU A 214 -3.83 -3.47 9.06
N HIS A 215 -2.70 -2.92 9.47
CA HIS A 215 -2.34 -2.56 10.84
C HIS A 215 -2.12 -3.75 11.77
N GLY A 216 -3.17 -4.40 12.25
CA GLY A 216 -3.11 -5.64 13.04
C GLY A 216 -2.45 -5.48 14.42
N PHE A 217 -2.52 -4.30 15.05
CA PHE A 217 -1.67 -3.87 16.18
C PHE A 217 -1.57 -4.82 17.37
N TYR A 218 -2.57 -5.64 17.63
CA TYR A 218 -2.64 -6.45 18.85
C TYR A 218 -2.52 -7.96 18.59
N LEU A 219 -2.14 -8.38 17.38
CA LEU A 219 -2.07 -9.81 17.04
C LEU A 219 -1.08 -10.60 17.90
N HIS A 220 -0.02 -9.97 18.42
CA HIS A 220 0.92 -10.60 19.34
C HIS A 220 0.26 -11.13 20.63
N GLN A 221 -0.92 -10.58 21.01
CA GLN A 221 -1.67 -11.05 22.19
C GLN A 221 -2.37 -12.39 21.94
N GLU A 222 -2.53 -12.82 20.69
CA GLU A 222 -3.11 -14.10 20.29
C GLU A 222 -2.26 -14.81 19.23
N PRO A 223 -1.15 -15.44 19.63
CA PRO A 223 -0.22 -16.08 18.69
C PRO A 223 -0.87 -17.09 17.75
N GLY A 224 -1.95 -17.77 18.19
CA GLY A 224 -2.70 -18.70 17.35
C GLY A 224 -3.36 -18.06 16.13
N LEU A 225 -3.62 -16.76 16.14
CA LEU A 225 -4.11 -16.01 14.97
C LEU A 225 -2.98 -15.75 13.98
N LEU A 226 -1.75 -15.48 14.46
CA LEU A 226 -0.57 -15.35 13.60
C LEU A 226 -0.26 -16.68 12.91
N ASP A 227 -0.30 -17.80 13.65
CA ASP A 227 -0.13 -19.14 13.07
C ASP A 227 -1.18 -19.43 11.99
N GLN A 228 -2.43 -19.07 12.24
CA GLN A 228 -3.52 -19.23 11.27
C GLN A 228 -3.32 -18.36 10.03
N LEU A 229 -2.91 -17.11 10.21
CA LEU A 229 -2.61 -16.17 9.12
C LEU A 229 -1.47 -16.71 8.25
N ALA A 230 -0.36 -17.15 8.88
CA ALA A 230 0.79 -17.74 8.18
C ALA A 230 0.40 -19.01 7.41
N ALA A 231 -0.33 -19.93 8.06
CA ALA A 231 -0.70 -21.22 7.47
C ALA A 231 -1.56 -21.10 6.20
N ARG A 232 -2.41 -20.07 6.10
CA ARG A 232 -3.24 -19.82 4.93
C ARG A 232 -2.59 -18.89 3.89
N GLY A 233 -1.38 -18.39 4.17
CA GLY A 233 -0.67 -17.47 3.29
C GLY A 233 -1.22 -16.05 3.29
N GLY A 234 -1.94 -15.65 4.33
CA GLY A 234 -2.38 -14.26 4.50
C GLY A 234 -1.21 -13.32 4.74
N VAL A 235 -1.43 -12.04 4.53
CA VAL A 235 -0.39 -11.01 4.61
C VAL A 235 -0.73 -9.97 5.67
N LEU A 236 0.26 -9.53 6.45
CA LEU A 236 0.18 -8.37 7.34
C LEU A 236 0.79 -7.16 6.63
N VAL A 237 0.10 -6.01 6.69
CA VAL A 237 0.59 -4.70 6.23
C VAL A 237 0.61 -3.78 7.45
N PRO A 238 1.75 -3.60 8.13
CA PRO A 238 1.82 -3.04 9.49
C PRO A 238 1.64 -1.52 9.56
N THR A 239 2.00 -0.77 8.51
CA THR A 239 1.84 0.70 8.43
C THR A 239 2.46 1.47 9.60
N LEU A 240 3.70 1.15 9.92
CA LEU A 240 4.41 1.74 11.07
C LEU A 240 4.68 3.24 10.87
N THR A 241 4.97 3.65 9.62
CA THR A 241 5.34 5.03 9.30
C THR A 241 4.26 6.01 9.74
N PHE A 242 3.00 5.73 9.45
CA PHE A 242 1.91 6.60 9.89
C PHE A 242 1.83 6.73 11.43
N LEU A 243 2.17 5.67 12.15
CA LEU A 243 2.21 5.72 13.63
C LEU A 243 3.38 6.56 14.13
N HIS A 244 4.54 6.49 13.47
CA HIS A 244 5.68 7.36 13.78
C HIS A 244 5.36 8.82 13.47
N ASP A 245 4.74 9.13 12.30
CA ASP A 245 4.33 10.48 11.96
C ASP A 245 3.43 11.09 13.06
N VAL A 246 2.42 10.34 13.51
CA VAL A 246 1.48 10.80 14.57
C VAL A 246 2.16 10.89 15.93
N ALA A 247 3.03 9.95 16.29
CA ALA A 247 3.61 9.85 17.63
C ALA A 247 4.80 10.79 17.85
N GLU A 248 5.58 11.07 16.81
CA GLU A 248 6.89 11.70 16.90
C GLU A 248 7.04 12.90 15.95
N ASP A 249 6.91 12.70 14.65
CA ASP A 249 7.31 13.68 13.64
C ASP A 249 6.28 14.80 13.45
N GLU A 250 5.01 14.49 13.48
CA GLU A 250 3.89 15.43 13.27
C GLU A 250 3.03 15.61 14.54
N ALA A 251 3.57 15.26 15.72
CA ALA A 251 2.83 15.29 16.98
C ALA A 251 2.17 16.65 17.28
N ASP A 252 2.77 17.75 16.85
CA ASP A 252 2.22 19.11 17.03
C ASP A 252 0.98 19.39 16.16
N GLU A 253 0.75 18.58 15.11
CA GLU A 253 -0.40 18.71 14.20
C GLU A 253 -1.63 17.96 14.69
N TRP A 254 -1.47 17.06 15.67
CA TRP A 254 -2.51 16.18 16.18
C TRP A 254 -2.97 16.59 17.60
N SER A 255 -4.19 16.22 17.97
CA SER A 255 -4.63 16.40 19.35
C SER A 255 -3.81 15.51 20.29
N THR A 256 -3.56 15.99 21.52
CA THR A 256 -2.81 15.23 22.54
C THR A 256 -3.34 13.81 22.73
N HIS A 257 -4.65 13.61 22.67
CA HIS A 257 -5.28 12.30 22.80
C HIS A 257 -4.92 11.36 21.62
N LEU A 258 -4.86 11.88 20.40
CA LEU A 258 -4.46 11.09 19.22
C LEU A 258 -2.98 10.75 19.25
N VAL A 259 -2.12 11.67 19.70
CA VAL A 259 -0.68 11.40 19.91
C VAL A 259 -0.46 10.31 20.95
N GLU A 260 -1.12 10.40 22.13
CA GLU A 260 -1.04 9.35 23.17
C GLU A 260 -1.49 7.99 22.63
N ARG A 261 -2.57 7.95 21.87
CA ARG A 261 -3.08 6.73 21.23
C ARG A 261 -2.12 6.21 20.16
N GLY A 262 -1.56 7.08 19.33
CA GLY A 262 -0.56 6.75 18.31
C GLY A 262 0.69 6.14 18.91
N THR A 263 1.23 6.76 19.97
CA THR A 263 2.41 6.26 20.70
C THR A 263 2.16 4.87 21.29
N TYR A 264 1.00 4.66 21.91
CA TYR A 264 0.64 3.35 22.45
C TYR A 264 0.50 2.28 21.34
N ASN A 265 -0.16 2.62 20.24
CA ASN A 265 -0.35 1.70 19.13
C ASN A 265 0.97 1.38 18.42
N LEU A 266 1.92 2.31 18.36
CA LEU A 266 3.25 2.07 17.79
C LEU A 266 4.00 0.97 18.58
N GLU A 267 3.95 1.00 19.92
CA GLU A 267 4.54 -0.07 20.73
C GLU A 267 3.88 -1.43 20.45
N GLU A 268 2.54 -1.46 20.36
CA GLU A 268 1.79 -2.69 20.11
C GLU A 268 2.02 -3.21 18.67
N ALA A 269 2.13 -2.32 17.68
CA ALA A 269 2.45 -2.65 16.29
C ALA A 269 3.85 -3.27 16.17
N ASN A 270 4.86 -2.69 16.84
CA ASN A 270 6.21 -3.24 16.86
C ASN A 270 6.26 -4.64 17.50
N ARG A 271 5.54 -4.86 18.60
CA ARG A 271 5.40 -6.19 19.23
C ARG A 271 4.73 -7.18 18.28
N THR A 272 3.69 -6.74 17.57
CA THR A 272 3.00 -7.58 16.59
C THR A 272 3.89 -7.91 15.41
N LEU A 273 4.63 -6.93 14.87
CA LEU A 273 5.55 -7.20 13.77
C LEU A 273 6.61 -8.23 14.14
N THR A 274 7.25 -8.08 15.32
CA THR A 274 8.21 -9.08 15.84
C THR A 274 7.57 -10.46 15.94
N ALA A 275 6.38 -10.57 16.53
CA ALA A 275 5.68 -11.84 16.65
C ALA A 275 5.25 -12.43 15.29
N ALA A 276 4.90 -11.59 14.33
CA ALA A 276 4.54 -12.01 12.97
C ALA A 276 5.76 -12.56 12.21
N ILE A 277 6.94 -11.95 12.38
CA ILE A 277 8.21 -12.45 11.83
C ILE A 277 8.49 -13.84 12.39
N ASP A 278 8.43 -14.01 13.72
CA ASP A 278 8.68 -15.29 14.39
C ASP A 278 7.69 -16.39 13.97
N ALA A 279 6.43 -16.03 13.71
CA ALA A 279 5.40 -16.95 13.22
C ALA A 279 5.49 -17.24 11.71
N GLY A 280 6.37 -16.58 10.97
CA GLY A 280 6.52 -16.74 9.52
C GLY A 280 5.36 -16.16 8.71
N VAL A 281 4.66 -15.16 9.22
CA VAL A 281 3.63 -14.40 8.50
C VAL A 281 4.30 -13.60 7.37
N ARG A 282 3.69 -13.58 6.20
CA ARG A 282 4.11 -12.67 5.12
C ARG A 282 3.83 -11.23 5.50
N ILE A 283 4.81 -10.36 5.34
CA ILE A 283 4.71 -8.93 5.65
C ILE A 283 4.92 -8.15 4.37
N ALA A 284 4.01 -7.22 4.07
CA ALA A 284 4.14 -6.31 2.92
C ALA A 284 4.19 -4.85 3.39
N MET A 285 4.99 -4.05 2.71
CA MET A 285 5.13 -2.62 2.95
C MET A 285 3.82 -1.88 2.65
N GLY A 286 3.44 -0.93 3.48
CA GLY A 286 2.36 0.03 3.27
C GLY A 286 2.52 1.23 4.17
N TYR A 287 2.31 2.44 3.62
CA TYR A 287 2.57 3.69 4.32
C TYR A 287 1.38 4.21 5.14
N ASP A 288 0.17 3.97 4.68
CA ASP A 288 -1.10 4.50 5.24
C ASP A 288 -1.23 6.03 5.10
N SER A 289 -0.67 6.59 4.03
CA SER A 289 -0.77 8.01 3.69
C SER A 289 -0.65 8.19 2.17
N SER A 290 -0.34 9.40 1.71
CA SER A 290 -0.07 9.65 0.29
C SER A 290 1.39 9.32 -0.05
N PRO A 291 1.66 8.58 -1.14
CA PRO A 291 2.95 7.91 -1.39
C PRO A 291 4.10 8.85 -1.76
N GLU A 292 3.86 10.13 -2.00
CA GLU A 292 4.92 11.14 -2.21
C GLU A 292 5.70 11.45 -0.93
N ARG A 293 5.16 11.09 0.25
CA ARG A 293 5.82 11.21 1.54
C ARG A 293 6.66 9.98 1.80
N LEU A 294 7.86 9.90 1.25
CA LEU A 294 8.91 8.94 1.60
C LEU A 294 8.43 7.54 2.06
N ALA A 295 7.49 6.92 1.34
CA ALA A 295 6.90 5.62 1.74
C ALA A 295 7.95 4.54 2.05
N ALA A 296 9.17 4.66 1.49
CA ALA A 296 10.28 3.75 1.78
C ALA A 296 10.83 3.88 3.21
N THR A 297 10.45 4.90 4.00
CA THR A 297 10.77 4.99 5.44
C THR A 297 10.20 3.82 6.22
N GLU A 298 9.07 3.27 5.79
CA GLU A 298 8.48 2.06 6.36
C GLU A 298 9.48 0.91 6.46
N LEU A 299 10.37 0.77 5.47
CA LEU A 299 11.41 -0.28 5.48
C LEU A 299 12.41 -0.08 6.62
N GLY A 300 12.76 1.17 6.94
CA GLY A 300 13.61 1.51 8.07
C GLY A 300 12.95 1.11 9.39
N PHE A 301 11.70 1.47 9.59
CA PHE A 301 10.95 1.12 10.81
C PHE A 301 10.73 -0.40 10.94
N MET A 302 10.51 -1.12 9.83
CA MET A 302 10.48 -2.58 9.84
C MET A 302 11.82 -3.19 10.29
N VAL A 303 12.95 -2.62 9.85
CA VAL A 303 14.28 -3.07 10.28
C VAL A 303 14.52 -2.76 11.76
N GLU A 304 14.14 -1.59 12.24
CA GLU A 304 14.21 -1.21 13.66
C GLU A 304 13.38 -2.15 14.54
N ALA A 305 12.22 -2.61 14.05
CA ALA A 305 11.37 -3.59 14.72
C ALA A 305 11.87 -5.05 14.62
N GLY A 306 13.04 -5.28 13.98
CA GLY A 306 13.74 -6.58 13.98
C GLY A 306 13.72 -7.35 12.66
N MET A 307 13.20 -6.79 11.58
CA MET A 307 13.26 -7.40 10.24
C MET A 307 14.68 -7.26 9.66
N SER A 308 15.15 -8.24 8.88
CA SER A 308 16.39 -8.05 8.12
C SER A 308 16.18 -7.06 6.97
N SER A 309 17.22 -6.31 6.56
CA SER A 309 17.12 -5.41 5.39
C SER A 309 16.65 -6.15 4.13
N SER A 310 17.09 -7.39 3.94
CA SER A 310 16.67 -8.23 2.82
C SER A 310 15.17 -8.55 2.88
N ASP A 311 14.63 -8.90 4.07
CA ASP A 311 13.21 -9.20 4.25
C ASP A 311 12.37 -7.93 4.12
N ALA A 312 12.87 -6.78 4.61
CA ALA A 312 12.23 -5.48 4.41
C ALA A 312 12.14 -5.13 2.90
N LEU A 313 13.22 -5.34 2.13
CA LEU A 313 13.16 -5.18 0.67
C LEU A 313 12.16 -6.14 0.01
N MET A 314 12.09 -7.39 0.45
CA MET A 314 11.10 -8.35 -0.05
C MET A 314 9.67 -7.90 0.30
N SER A 315 9.47 -7.25 1.45
CA SER A 315 8.15 -6.72 1.83
C SER A 315 7.64 -5.64 0.87
N ALA A 316 8.54 -4.87 0.26
CA ALA A 316 8.23 -3.83 -0.72
C ALA A 316 8.29 -4.31 -2.18
N THR A 317 8.58 -5.57 -2.43
CA THR A 317 8.77 -6.12 -3.78
C THR A 317 8.02 -7.45 -3.95
N ALA A 318 8.67 -8.58 -3.72
CA ALA A 318 8.11 -9.90 -3.97
C ALA A 318 6.87 -10.21 -3.09
N THR A 319 6.94 -9.91 -1.79
CA THR A 319 5.83 -10.15 -0.87
C THR A 319 4.67 -9.18 -1.13
N ALA A 320 4.97 -7.91 -1.44
CA ALA A 320 3.96 -6.95 -1.86
C ALA A 320 3.27 -7.40 -3.17
N ALA A 321 4.02 -7.85 -4.16
CA ALA A 321 3.43 -8.39 -5.39
C ALA A 321 2.48 -9.56 -5.10
N TYR A 322 2.87 -10.48 -4.21
CA TYR A 322 2.01 -11.58 -3.74
C TYR A 322 0.75 -11.07 -3.05
N ALA A 323 0.87 -10.08 -2.15
CA ALA A 323 -0.28 -9.46 -1.47
C ALA A 323 -1.31 -8.89 -2.46
N LEU A 324 -0.83 -8.39 -3.61
CA LEU A 324 -1.66 -7.82 -4.66
C LEU A 324 -2.16 -8.86 -5.71
N GLY A 325 -1.67 -10.11 -5.67
CA GLY A 325 -1.94 -11.12 -6.70
C GLY A 325 -1.25 -10.82 -8.03
N LEU A 326 -0.10 -10.18 -7.99
CA LEU A 326 0.71 -9.79 -9.14
C LEU A 326 2.08 -10.48 -9.17
N GLU A 327 2.31 -11.50 -8.34
CA GLU A 327 3.58 -12.20 -8.19
C GLU A 327 4.11 -12.84 -9.49
N ASP A 328 3.23 -13.21 -10.40
CA ASP A 328 3.61 -13.72 -11.72
C ASP A 328 4.03 -12.61 -12.70
N LEU A 329 3.72 -11.35 -12.38
CA LEU A 329 3.89 -10.22 -13.30
C LEU A 329 5.02 -9.26 -12.89
N ILE A 330 5.17 -8.99 -11.58
CA ILE A 330 6.13 -8.02 -11.00
C ILE A 330 6.74 -8.54 -9.70
N GLY A 331 7.56 -7.74 -9.03
CA GLY A 331 8.09 -7.97 -7.68
C GLY A 331 9.43 -8.69 -7.64
N THR A 332 9.91 -9.28 -8.72
CA THR A 332 11.24 -9.86 -8.83
C THR A 332 11.87 -9.53 -10.19
N VAL A 333 13.21 -9.61 -10.27
CA VAL A 333 13.95 -9.45 -11.53
C VAL A 333 14.16 -10.84 -12.13
N GLU A 334 13.18 -11.30 -12.92
CA GLU A 334 13.15 -12.65 -13.51
C GLU A 334 12.65 -12.61 -14.96
N PRO A 335 13.14 -13.52 -15.84
CA PRO A 335 12.59 -13.64 -17.18
C PRO A 335 11.09 -13.92 -17.17
N GLY A 336 10.36 -13.23 -18.05
CA GLY A 336 8.91 -13.33 -18.18
C GLY A 336 8.12 -12.27 -17.39
N LYS A 337 8.76 -11.58 -16.45
CA LYS A 337 8.11 -10.49 -15.68
C LYS A 337 8.30 -9.14 -16.35
N LEU A 338 7.43 -8.20 -16.01
CA LEU A 338 7.55 -6.81 -16.46
C LEU A 338 8.85 -6.19 -15.93
N ALA A 339 9.48 -5.39 -16.74
CA ALA A 339 10.65 -4.62 -16.38
C ALA A 339 10.25 -3.32 -15.64
N ASP A 340 9.56 -3.48 -14.52
CA ASP A 340 9.31 -2.44 -13.52
C ASP A 340 10.48 -2.50 -12.53
N LEU A 341 11.45 -1.59 -12.66
CA LEU A 341 12.76 -1.70 -12.04
C LEU A 341 13.22 -0.35 -11.48
N VAL A 342 14.05 -0.42 -10.43
CA VAL A 342 14.75 0.73 -9.86
C VAL A 342 16.25 0.50 -9.88
N VAL A 343 16.99 1.51 -10.27
CA VAL A 343 18.45 1.56 -10.18
C VAL A 343 18.83 2.53 -9.08
N VAL A 344 19.57 2.03 -8.09
CA VAL A 344 19.91 2.77 -6.86
C VAL A 344 21.42 2.97 -6.78
N ASP A 345 21.84 4.16 -6.32
CA ASP A 345 23.23 4.45 -5.99
C ASP A 345 23.49 4.11 -4.52
N GLY A 346 23.92 2.88 -4.28
CA GLY A 346 24.11 2.27 -2.97
C GLY A 346 23.64 0.82 -2.97
N ASP A 347 23.78 0.12 -1.86
CA ASP A 347 23.31 -1.25 -1.67
C ASP A 347 22.17 -1.28 -0.64
N PRO A 348 20.90 -1.39 -1.07
CA PRO A 348 19.76 -1.40 -0.17
C PRO A 348 19.64 -2.70 0.66
N ILE A 349 20.44 -3.75 0.36
CA ILE A 349 20.53 -4.94 1.22
C ILE A 349 21.39 -4.64 2.45
N GLU A 350 22.42 -3.78 2.30
CA GLU A 350 23.24 -3.33 3.42
C GLU A 350 22.53 -2.25 4.23
N ASP A 351 21.86 -1.30 3.55
CA ASP A 351 21.18 -0.17 4.16
C ASP A 351 19.93 0.22 3.35
N VAL A 352 18.74 -0.08 3.87
CA VAL A 352 17.47 0.30 3.23
C VAL A 352 17.26 1.82 3.19
N GLY A 353 17.95 2.59 4.03
CA GLY A 353 17.87 4.05 4.09
C GLY A 353 18.28 4.72 2.76
N VAL A 354 19.07 4.06 1.91
CA VAL A 354 19.40 4.58 0.57
C VAL A 354 18.17 4.77 -0.32
N LEU A 355 17.05 4.12 -0.02
CA LEU A 355 15.79 4.23 -0.78
C LEU A 355 14.96 5.44 -0.39
N VAL A 356 15.28 6.11 0.71
CA VAL A 356 14.59 7.33 1.19
C VAL A 356 15.20 8.58 0.57
N GLU A 357 16.42 8.50 0.04
CA GLU A 357 17.14 9.61 -0.56
C GLU A 357 16.85 9.68 -2.08
N GLU A 358 16.02 10.64 -2.52
CA GLU A 358 15.65 10.81 -3.94
C GLU A 358 16.88 10.90 -4.86
N GLU A 359 17.95 11.54 -4.41
CA GLU A 359 19.20 11.69 -5.16
C GLU A 359 19.89 10.37 -5.48
N ARG A 360 19.63 9.33 -4.69
CA ARG A 360 20.14 7.97 -4.91
C ARG A 360 19.29 7.14 -5.85
N ILE A 361 18.07 7.56 -6.16
CA ILE A 361 17.22 6.90 -7.16
C ILE A 361 17.70 7.33 -8.55
N HIS A 362 18.60 6.52 -9.12
CA HIS A 362 19.28 6.86 -10.36
C HIS A 362 18.36 6.75 -11.59
N LEU A 363 17.61 5.65 -11.73
CA LEU A 363 16.63 5.44 -12.79
C LEU A 363 15.46 4.59 -12.29
N VAL A 364 14.27 4.91 -12.73
CA VAL A 364 13.05 4.12 -12.52
C VAL A 364 12.49 3.72 -13.89
N PHE A 365 12.18 2.44 -14.03
CA PHE A 365 11.59 1.88 -15.25
C PHE A 365 10.19 1.35 -14.97
N GLN A 366 9.28 1.62 -15.89
CA GLN A 366 7.99 0.94 -16.00
C GLN A 366 7.90 0.24 -17.36
N GLY A 367 7.69 -1.07 -17.36
CA GLY A 367 7.66 -1.85 -18.59
C GLY A 367 8.91 -1.62 -19.46
N GLY A 368 10.09 -1.50 -18.86
CA GLY A 368 11.36 -1.27 -19.52
C GLY A 368 11.58 0.16 -20.07
N VAL A 369 10.64 1.07 -19.85
CA VAL A 369 10.77 2.48 -20.28
C VAL A 369 11.23 3.30 -19.07
N PRO A 370 12.34 4.07 -19.17
CA PRO A 370 12.73 5.00 -18.12
C PRO A 370 11.65 6.07 -17.93
N VAL A 371 11.17 6.25 -16.71
CA VAL A 371 10.05 7.14 -16.37
C VAL A 371 10.40 8.21 -15.34
N ALA A 372 11.41 7.96 -14.48
CA ALA A 372 11.88 8.88 -13.46
C ALA A 372 13.34 8.60 -13.10
N GLY A 373 13.89 9.38 -12.16
CA GLY A 373 15.23 9.25 -11.58
C GLY A 373 16.20 10.34 -12.03
N THR A 374 17.24 10.56 -11.24
CA THR A 374 18.22 11.67 -11.42
C THR A 374 18.92 11.66 -12.78
N ALA A 375 19.17 10.49 -13.36
CA ALA A 375 19.77 10.39 -14.69
C ALA A 375 18.84 10.81 -15.83
N LEU A 376 17.53 10.83 -15.61
CA LEU A 376 16.56 11.29 -16.60
C LEU A 376 16.40 12.82 -16.52
N GLU A 377 16.38 13.38 -15.31
CA GLU A 377 16.21 14.80 -15.05
C GLU A 377 17.42 15.62 -15.49
N SER A 378 18.62 15.07 -15.39
CA SER A 378 19.85 15.73 -15.84
C SER A 378 19.94 15.92 -17.36
N ARG A 379 18.97 15.38 -18.14
CA ARG A 379 18.92 15.48 -19.62
C ARG A 379 17.85 16.46 -20.12
N LEU A 380 17.04 17.04 -19.20
CA LEU A 380 16.07 18.08 -19.47
C LEU A 380 16.63 19.46 -19.12
#